data_9a780536e59619395a2459baa3178d78
#
_entry.id   9a780536e59619395a2459baa3178d78
#
_cell.length_a   1.000
_cell.length_b   1.000
_cell.length_c   1.000
_cell.angle_alpha   90.00
_cell.angle_beta   90.00
_cell.angle_gamma   90.00
#
_symmetry.space_group_name_H-M   'P 1'
#
loop_
_entity.id
_entity.type
_entity.pdbx_description
1 polymer ?
#
loop_
_entity_poly.entity_id
_entity_poly.type
_entity_poly.pdbx_seq_one_letter_code
_entity_poly.pdbx_strand_id
1 'polypeptide(L)'
;MAIVTIKITTHDRSRCAEVTLPDSLTVGALVDECRKRWHLEYSDVFAVRHMQSNMRLDEDNSLSTSGVFSGHELQIFPLVEGGNR
;
A
#
# COMPACT_ATOMS: atom_id res chain seq x y z
N MET A 1 2.62 -11.11 -18.63
CA MET A 1 2.47 -10.75 -17.22
C MET A 1 3.62 -9.88 -16.78
N ALA A 2 3.31 -8.73 -16.25
CA ALA A 2 4.35 -7.80 -15.78
C ALA A 2 4.46 -7.85 -14.27
N ILE A 3 5.65 -7.66 -13.78
CA ILE A 3 5.91 -7.55 -12.35
C ILE A 3 6.53 -6.19 -12.08
N VAL A 4 6.32 -5.70 -10.88
CA VAL A 4 6.89 -4.42 -10.45
C VAL A 4 7.61 -4.59 -9.13
N THR A 5 8.70 -3.88 -8.98
CA THR A 5 9.44 -3.82 -7.72
C THR A 5 9.22 -2.45 -7.12
N ILE A 6 8.57 -2.42 -5.98
CA ILE A 6 8.19 -1.16 -5.35
C ILE A 6 8.65 -1.15 -3.90
N LYS A 7 8.73 0.05 -3.35
CA LYS A 7 9.09 0.26 -1.97
C LYS A 7 7.83 0.61 -1.18
N ILE A 8 7.66 -0.04 -0.04
CA ILE A 8 6.49 0.20 0.81
C ILE A 8 6.98 0.65 2.17
N THR A 9 6.43 1.74 2.66
CA THR A 9 6.75 2.26 3.99
C THR A 9 5.47 2.50 4.77
N THR A 10 5.57 2.44 6.09
CA THR A 10 4.46 2.86 6.95
C THR A 10 4.50 4.38 7.11
N HIS A 11 3.38 4.95 7.56
CA HIS A 11 3.26 6.41 7.70
C HIS A 11 4.25 6.99 8.69
N ASP A 12 4.65 6.22 9.68
CA ASP A 12 5.62 6.68 10.68
C ASP A 12 7.05 6.29 10.31
N ARG A 13 7.21 5.63 9.16
CA ARG A 13 8.49 5.18 8.63
C ARG A 13 9.21 4.18 9.53
N SER A 14 8.49 3.56 10.45
CA SER A 14 9.08 2.55 11.31
C SER A 14 9.36 1.26 10.56
N ARG A 15 8.66 1.03 9.45
CA ARG A 15 8.82 -0.16 8.64
C ARG A 15 8.95 0.23 7.18
N CYS A 16 9.83 -0.48 6.50
CA CYS A 16 10.11 -0.21 5.10
C CYS A 16 10.54 -1.53 4.46
N ALA A 17 10.00 -1.81 3.28
CA ALA A 17 10.35 -3.02 2.56
C ALA A 17 10.28 -2.77 1.06
N GLU A 18 11.17 -3.45 0.34
CA GLU A 18 11.10 -3.48 -1.11
C GLU A 18 10.54 -4.82 -1.51
N VAL A 19 9.49 -4.81 -2.33
CA VAL A 19 8.80 -6.03 -2.71
C VAL A 19 8.64 -6.09 -4.22
N THR A 20 8.64 -7.30 -4.74
CA THR A 20 8.40 -7.56 -6.16
C THR A 20 7.08 -8.30 -6.28
N LEU A 21 6.16 -7.72 -7.03
CA LEU A 21 4.77 -8.19 -7.10
C LEU A 21 4.28 -8.16 -8.53
N PRO A 22 3.29 -9.00 -8.87
CA PRO A 22 2.63 -8.85 -10.17
C PRO A 22 1.83 -7.55 -10.18
N ASP A 23 1.83 -6.88 -11.32
CA ASP A 23 1.12 -5.61 -11.43
C ASP A 23 -0.39 -5.77 -11.46
N SER A 24 -0.87 -7.01 -11.61
CA SER A 24 -2.30 -7.31 -11.53
C SER A 24 -2.80 -7.42 -10.11
N LEU A 25 -1.90 -7.44 -9.13
CA LEU A 25 -2.29 -7.50 -7.72
C LEU A 25 -3.07 -6.24 -7.35
N THR A 26 -4.17 -6.41 -6.60
CA THR A 26 -4.93 -5.26 -6.15
C THR A 26 -4.25 -4.59 -4.98
N VAL A 27 -4.55 -3.29 -4.81
CA VAL A 27 -4.01 -2.53 -3.70
C VAL A 27 -4.46 -3.14 -2.36
N GLY A 28 -5.71 -3.59 -2.29
CA GLY A 28 -6.22 -4.25 -1.09
C GLY A 28 -5.46 -5.50 -0.73
N ALA A 29 -5.15 -6.31 -1.74
CA ALA A 29 -4.37 -7.54 -1.51
C ALA A 29 -2.97 -7.19 -1.02
N LEU A 30 -2.39 -6.13 -1.53
CA LEU A 30 -1.09 -5.65 -1.08
C LEU A 30 -1.13 -5.26 0.39
N VAL A 31 -2.17 -4.55 0.79
CA VAL A 31 -2.33 -4.16 2.21
C VAL A 31 -2.44 -5.40 3.10
N ASP A 32 -3.21 -6.41 2.66
CA ASP A 32 -3.34 -7.64 3.42
C ASP A 32 -2.00 -8.33 3.62
N GLU A 33 -1.18 -8.36 2.59
CA GLU A 33 0.14 -8.98 2.70
C GLU A 33 1.02 -8.21 3.68
N CYS A 34 0.94 -6.90 3.67
CA CYS A 34 1.69 -6.08 4.60
C CYS A 34 1.23 -6.29 6.04
N ARG A 35 -0.07 -6.44 6.25
CA ARG A 35 -0.59 -6.74 7.58
C ARG A 35 0.00 -8.02 8.14
N LYS A 36 0.04 -9.04 7.32
CA LYS A 36 0.58 -10.32 7.74
C LYS A 36 2.07 -10.24 8.03
N ARG A 37 2.80 -9.57 7.15
CA ARG A 37 4.25 -9.48 7.26
C ARG A 37 4.69 -8.67 8.47
N TRP A 38 3.98 -7.58 8.74
CA TRP A 38 4.36 -6.64 9.79
C TRP A 38 3.51 -6.76 11.04
N HIS A 39 2.59 -7.73 11.08
CA HIS A 39 1.71 -7.97 12.23
C HIS A 39 0.93 -6.71 12.61
N LEU A 40 0.39 -6.02 11.61
CA LEU A 40 -0.41 -4.83 11.83
C LEU A 40 -1.77 -5.19 12.44
N GLU A 41 -2.34 -4.23 13.16
CA GLU A 41 -3.63 -4.45 13.81
C GLU A 41 -4.74 -4.68 12.78
N TYR A 42 -5.48 -5.77 12.95
CA TYR A 42 -6.56 -6.08 12.03
C TYR A 42 -7.79 -5.21 12.24
N SER A 43 -7.91 -4.59 13.42
CA SER A 43 -9.02 -3.70 13.70
C SER A 43 -8.93 -2.38 12.94
N ASP A 44 -7.72 -2.04 12.48
CA ASP A 44 -7.51 -0.81 11.77
C ASP A 44 -7.74 -0.98 10.28
N VAL A 45 -8.31 0.05 9.66
CA VAL A 45 -8.41 0.10 8.21
C VAL A 45 -7.22 0.89 7.69
N PHE A 46 -6.52 0.32 6.73
CA PHE A 46 -5.34 0.97 6.17
C PHE A 46 -5.60 1.41 4.75
N ALA A 47 -4.99 2.52 4.38
CA ALA A 47 -5.03 3.03 3.02
C ALA A 47 -3.61 3.13 2.49
N VAL A 48 -3.50 3.26 1.18
CA VAL A 48 -2.21 3.35 0.50
C VAL A 48 -2.15 4.66 -0.26
N ARG A 49 -1.05 5.37 -0.10
CA ARG A 49 -0.77 6.58 -0.86
C ARG A 49 0.35 6.31 -1.85
N HIS A 50 0.14 6.72 -3.09
CA HIS A 50 1.17 6.67 -4.13
C HIS A 50 2.03 7.92 -3.99
N MET A 51 3.27 7.74 -3.55
CA MET A 51 4.10 8.89 -3.18
C MET A 51 4.44 9.78 -4.38
N GLN A 52 4.62 9.18 -5.56
CA GLN A 52 4.99 9.93 -6.75
C GLN A 52 3.87 10.88 -7.20
N SER A 53 2.62 10.46 -7.08
CA SER A 53 1.49 11.30 -7.47
C SER A 53 0.82 11.97 -6.28
N ASN A 54 1.19 11.57 -5.08
CA ASN A 54 0.62 12.06 -3.83
C ASN A 54 -0.89 11.82 -3.77
N MET A 55 -1.33 10.70 -4.34
CA MET A 55 -2.74 10.35 -4.39
C MET A 55 -3.00 9.07 -3.63
N ARG A 56 -4.17 9.01 -2.98
CA ARG A 56 -4.62 7.81 -2.31
C ARG A 56 -5.11 6.81 -3.36
N LEU A 57 -4.66 5.58 -3.26
CA LEU A 57 -5.03 4.54 -4.20
C LEU A 57 -6.30 3.83 -3.73
N ASP A 58 -7.10 3.41 -4.72
CA ASP A 58 -8.31 2.65 -4.46
C ASP A 58 -7.92 1.18 -4.29
N GLU A 59 -8.36 0.57 -3.21
CA GLU A 59 -7.99 -0.82 -2.91
C GLU A 59 -8.56 -1.83 -3.90
N ASP A 60 -9.60 -1.46 -4.62
CA ASP A 60 -10.20 -2.33 -5.64
C ASP A 60 -9.41 -2.33 -6.94
N ASN A 61 -8.55 -1.36 -7.13
CA ASN A 61 -7.75 -1.26 -8.36
C ASN A 61 -6.47 -2.07 -8.25
N SER A 62 -6.01 -2.55 -9.42
CA SER A 62 -4.71 -3.21 -9.47
C SER A 62 -3.60 -2.16 -9.44
N LEU A 63 -2.37 -2.62 -9.21
CA LEU A 63 -1.22 -1.72 -9.21
C LEU A 63 -1.06 -1.04 -10.56
N SER A 64 -1.21 -1.80 -11.66
CA SER A 64 -1.07 -1.23 -13.00
C SER A 64 -2.14 -0.18 -13.27
N THR A 65 -3.38 -0.46 -12.88
CA THR A 65 -4.49 0.49 -13.07
C THR A 65 -4.29 1.75 -12.24
N SER A 66 -3.64 1.61 -11.10
CA SER A 66 -3.35 2.75 -10.23
C SER A 66 -2.15 3.57 -10.68
N GLY A 67 -1.46 3.13 -11.73
CA GLY A 67 -0.29 3.85 -12.22
C GLY A 67 0.98 3.60 -11.44
N VAL A 68 1.06 2.47 -10.77
CA VAL A 68 2.23 2.11 -9.96
C VAL A 68 3.19 1.34 -10.85
N PHE A 69 4.43 1.80 -10.91
CA PHE A 69 5.48 1.16 -11.70
C PHE A 69 6.69 0.86 -10.84
N SER A 70 7.61 0.08 -11.39
CA SER A 70 8.84 -0.26 -10.68
C SER A 70 9.59 1.00 -10.27
N GLY A 71 10.12 1.00 -9.07
CA GLY A 71 10.84 2.14 -8.53
C GLY A 71 9.96 3.11 -7.77
N HIS A 72 8.66 2.94 -7.84
CA HIS A 72 7.74 3.81 -7.10
C HIS A 72 7.68 3.43 -5.63
N GLU A 73 7.25 4.37 -4.82
CA GLU A 73 7.10 4.17 -3.39
C GLU A 73 5.64 4.33 -3.00
N LEU A 74 5.16 3.41 -2.16
CA LEU A 74 3.82 3.48 -1.60
C LEU A 74 3.93 3.62 -0.09
N GLN A 75 3.01 4.39 0.49
CA GLN A 75 2.95 4.58 1.92
C GLN A 75 1.64 4.01 2.44
N ILE A 76 1.74 3.17 3.47
CA ILE A 76 0.57 2.61 4.14
C ILE A 76 0.31 3.43 5.40
N PHE A 77 -0.93 3.84 5.58
CA PHE A 77 -1.29 4.62 6.75
C PHE A 77 -2.66 4.19 7.25
N PRO A 78 -2.90 4.25 8.57
CA PRO A 78 -4.20 3.88 9.11
C PRO A 78 -5.22 4.98 8.88
N LEU A 79 -6.44 4.58 8.58
CA LEU A 79 -7.55 5.51 8.50
C LEU A 79 -8.21 5.56 9.87
N VAL A 80 -8.14 6.73 10.49
CA VAL A 80 -8.79 6.92 11.78
C VAL A 80 -10.23 7.32 11.51
N GLU A 81 -11.13 6.42 11.80
CA GLU A 81 -12.54 6.65 11.60
C GLU A 81 -13.06 7.66 12.58
N GLY A 82 -13.65 8.69 12.06
CA GLY A 82 -14.44 9.65 12.72
C GLY A 82 -14.25 9.87 14.19
N GLY A 83 -13.52 9.49 14.52
CA GLY A 83 -13.34 9.64 15.79
C GLY A 83 -13.54 10.97 16.44
N ASN A 84 -13.61 10.84 16.25
CA ASN A 84 -13.49 11.48 16.79
C ASN A 84 -13.47 12.25 16.81
N ARG A 85 -13.59 12.46 16.83
CA ARG A 85 -13.47 13.23 16.91
C ARG A 85 -13.81 13.61 17.40
#